data_c85fd747124a6a53ec3f8863b668468a
#
_entry.id   c85fd747124a6a53ec3f8863b668468a
#
_cell.length_a   1.000
_cell.length_b   1.000
_cell.length_c   1.000
_cell.angle_alpha   90.00
_cell.angle_beta   90.00
_cell.angle_gamma   90.00
#
_symmetry.space_group_name_H-M   'P 1'
#
loop_
_entity.id
_entity.type
_entity.pdbx_description
1 polymer ?
#
loop_
_entity_poly.entity_id
_entity_poly.type
_entity_poly.pdbx_seq_one_letter_code
_entity_poly.pdbx_strand_id
1 'polypeptide(L)'
;MESRRLDETTLEISGGQEYHPCDYTVEGDYSQAAFPAVLGAVAGGVTLTGLAEKTLQGDAAILDILRRCGAKFTPTAAGIVFEQAPLHGTDIDLADCPDLGPVLMVLGLLCEGTTVIRNAERLRIKESDRIEAMEMELRKCGGVLSSEGGTITITGCAGALHAPGEVLSGHNDHRVVMSLAVLALAAGLKLPIAEAEAVTKSWPNFFTAIKPLGAEVQDVG
;
A
#
# COMPACT_ATOMS: atom_id res chain seq x y z
N MET A 1 -15.33 5.58 -27.89
CA MET A 1 -16.50 4.69 -27.65
C MET A 1 -17.53 5.45 -26.84
N GLU A 2 -18.81 5.29 -27.21
CA GLU A 2 -19.91 5.88 -26.46
C GLU A 2 -20.47 4.86 -25.48
N SER A 3 -20.67 5.29 -24.25
CA SER A 3 -21.33 4.52 -23.21
C SER A 3 -22.36 5.40 -22.50
N ARG A 4 -23.42 4.80 -22.04
CA ARG A 4 -24.48 5.48 -21.32
C ARG A 4 -24.76 4.78 -19.99
N ARG A 5 -24.65 5.53 -18.90
CA ARG A 5 -25.09 5.03 -17.61
C ARG A 5 -26.62 5.13 -17.53
N LEU A 6 -27.28 4.00 -17.30
CA LEU A 6 -28.74 3.93 -17.18
C LEU A 6 -29.19 4.13 -15.72
N ASP A 7 -28.43 3.56 -14.77
CA ASP A 7 -28.62 3.70 -13.33
C ASP A 7 -27.28 3.50 -12.58
N GLU A 8 -27.30 3.35 -11.27
CA GLU A 8 -26.08 3.20 -10.44
C GLU A 8 -25.27 1.94 -10.75
N THR A 9 -25.92 0.89 -11.25
CA THR A 9 -25.31 -0.43 -11.46
C THR A 9 -25.26 -0.85 -12.93
N THR A 10 -25.96 -0.13 -13.82
CA THR A 10 -26.12 -0.51 -15.23
C THR A 10 -25.43 0.46 -16.17
N LEU A 11 -24.55 -0.08 -17.01
CA LEU A 11 -23.87 0.63 -18.09
C LEU A 11 -24.28 0.01 -19.43
N GLU A 12 -24.80 0.82 -20.35
CA GLU A 12 -25.10 0.45 -21.72
C GLU A 12 -23.93 0.82 -22.63
N ILE A 13 -23.45 -0.13 -23.41
CA ILE A 13 -22.43 0.08 -24.43
C ILE A 13 -22.99 -0.43 -25.76
N SER A 14 -23.15 0.46 -26.74
CA SER A 14 -23.63 0.10 -28.06
C SER A 14 -22.59 -0.76 -28.77
N GLY A 15 -23.07 -1.83 -29.45
CA GLY A 15 -22.21 -2.64 -30.31
C GLY A 15 -21.82 -1.92 -31.60
N GLY A 16 -20.88 -2.49 -32.35
CA GLY A 16 -20.47 -2.00 -33.68
C GLY A 16 -19.63 -0.71 -33.64
N GLN A 17 -19.14 -0.31 -32.48
CA GLN A 17 -18.22 0.83 -32.34
C GLN A 17 -16.77 0.41 -32.59
N GLU A 18 -15.95 1.34 -33.06
CA GLU A 18 -14.52 1.16 -33.29
C GLU A 18 -13.71 2.04 -32.36
N TYR A 19 -12.55 1.54 -31.92
CA TYR A 19 -11.56 2.34 -31.20
C TYR A 19 -10.78 3.20 -32.21
N HIS A 20 -10.68 4.49 -31.92
CA HIS A 20 -9.82 5.39 -32.68
C HIS A 20 -8.51 5.60 -31.93
N PRO A 21 -7.35 5.56 -32.63
CA PRO A 21 -6.08 5.85 -32.01
C PRO A 21 -6.06 7.29 -31.49
N CYS A 22 -5.48 7.48 -30.32
CA CYS A 22 -5.26 8.80 -29.74
C CYS A 22 -3.93 8.82 -28.97
N ASP A 23 -3.31 9.99 -28.88
CA ASP A 23 -2.18 10.19 -27.97
C ASP A 23 -2.72 10.29 -26.55
N TYR A 24 -2.21 9.42 -25.67
CA TYR A 24 -2.61 9.37 -24.27
C TYR A 24 -1.41 9.11 -23.37
N THR A 25 -1.27 9.92 -22.32
CA THR A 25 -0.27 9.67 -21.28
C THR A 25 -0.95 8.96 -20.11
N VAL A 26 -0.53 7.73 -19.82
CA VAL A 26 -1.03 6.96 -18.69
C VAL A 26 -0.53 7.60 -17.40
N GLU A 27 -1.44 7.91 -16.49
CA GLU A 27 -1.09 8.42 -15.17
C GLU A 27 -0.43 7.35 -14.30
N GLY A 28 0.33 7.78 -13.29
CA GLY A 28 0.92 6.88 -12.30
C GLY A 28 -0.14 6.16 -11.47
N ASP A 29 0.20 4.95 -11.05
CA ASP A 29 -0.66 4.06 -10.27
C ASP A 29 -0.59 4.40 -8.78
N TYR A 30 -1.67 4.90 -8.21
CA TYR A 30 -1.78 5.24 -6.80
C TYR A 30 -1.69 4.02 -5.88
N SER A 31 -2.11 2.84 -6.33
CA SER A 31 -1.99 1.63 -5.53
C SER A 31 -0.54 1.21 -5.32
N GLN A 32 0.32 1.45 -6.31
CA GLN A 32 1.77 1.23 -6.19
C GLN A 32 2.45 2.39 -5.46
N ALA A 33 2.04 3.63 -5.74
CA ALA A 33 2.57 4.81 -5.07
C ALA A 33 2.34 4.80 -3.55
N ALA A 34 1.35 4.05 -3.06
CA ALA A 34 1.07 3.92 -1.64
C ALA A 34 2.25 3.36 -0.83
N PHE A 35 3.03 2.44 -1.39
CA PHE A 35 4.19 1.86 -0.70
C PHE A 35 5.26 2.90 -0.40
N PRO A 36 5.82 3.61 -1.38
CA PRO A 36 6.77 4.68 -1.11
C PRO A 36 6.13 5.90 -0.42
N ALA A 37 4.81 6.12 -0.53
CA ALA A 37 4.12 7.16 0.22
C ALA A 37 4.15 6.90 1.72
N VAL A 38 3.84 5.66 2.15
CA VAL A 38 3.91 5.25 3.55
C VAL A 38 5.35 5.36 4.06
N LEU A 39 6.32 4.88 3.30
CA LEU A 39 7.74 5.03 3.65
C LEU A 39 8.12 6.51 3.81
N GLY A 40 7.71 7.37 2.87
CA GLY A 40 7.98 8.80 2.93
C GLY A 40 7.32 9.50 4.10
N ALA A 41 6.11 9.10 4.48
CA ALA A 41 5.42 9.64 5.65
C ALA A 41 6.13 9.31 6.96
N VAL A 42 6.72 8.11 7.06
CA VAL A 42 7.44 7.64 8.26
C VAL A 42 8.88 8.18 8.31
N ALA A 43 9.62 8.08 7.21
CA ALA A 43 11.06 8.35 7.18
C ALA A 43 11.43 9.71 6.55
N GLY A 44 10.54 10.32 5.78
CA GLY A 44 10.83 11.52 4.98
C GLY A 44 11.67 11.22 3.75
N GLY A 45 12.02 12.28 3.00
CA GLY A 45 12.98 12.19 1.89
C GLY A 45 12.48 11.50 0.62
N VAL A 46 11.20 11.18 0.52
CA VAL A 46 10.59 10.55 -0.66
C VAL A 46 9.87 11.60 -1.50
N THR A 47 10.08 11.55 -2.82
CA THR A 47 9.32 12.34 -3.80
C THR A 47 8.62 11.42 -4.77
N LEU A 48 7.28 11.46 -4.80
CA LEU A 48 6.46 10.71 -5.75
C LEU A 48 6.23 11.54 -7.01
N THR A 49 6.52 10.96 -8.16
CA THR A 49 6.34 11.62 -9.47
C THR A 49 5.35 10.87 -10.35
N GLY A 50 4.81 11.53 -11.36
CA GLY A 50 3.94 10.91 -12.37
C GLY A 50 2.50 10.67 -11.92
N LEU A 51 2.13 11.06 -10.71
CA LEU A 51 0.76 10.96 -10.21
C LEU A 51 -0.08 12.14 -10.73
N ALA A 52 -1.28 11.83 -11.22
CA ALA A 52 -2.22 12.88 -11.64
C ALA A 52 -2.92 13.49 -10.41
N GLU A 53 -3.00 14.82 -10.36
CA GLU A 53 -3.74 15.52 -9.30
C GLU A 53 -5.24 15.22 -9.36
N LYS A 54 -5.77 15.12 -10.59
CA LYS A 54 -7.16 14.72 -10.83
C LYS A 54 -7.19 13.32 -11.40
N THR A 55 -7.59 12.37 -10.60
CA THR A 55 -7.66 10.96 -10.95
C THR A 55 -9.00 10.36 -10.54
N LEU A 56 -9.38 9.27 -11.21
CA LEU A 56 -10.52 8.43 -10.84
C LEU A 56 -10.09 7.19 -10.05
N GLN A 57 -8.80 7.03 -9.75
CA GLN A 57 -8.29 5.90 -8.97
C GLN A 57 -8.75 6.02 -7.52
N GLY A 58 -9.48 5.01 -7.02
CA GLY A 58 -9.91 4.95 -5.61
C GLY A 58 -8.73 5.00 -4.64
N ASP A 59 -7.60 4.41 -5.03
CA ASP A 59 -6.38 4.35 -4.21
C ASP A 59 -5.69 5.71 -4.01
N ALA A 60 -6.12 6.77 -4.72
CA ALA A 60 -5.70 8.14 -4.41
C ALA A 60 -6.09 8.57 -2.97
N ALA A 61 -7.03 7.85 -2.35
CA ALA A 61 -7.39 7.97 -0.93
C ALA A 61 -6.17 7.86 0.00
N ILE A 62 -5.06 7.23 -0.45
CA ILE A 62 -3.83 7.13 0.36
C ILE A 62 -3.35 8.49 0.85
N LEU A 63 -3.43 9.54 0.02
CA LEU A 63 -2.97 10.87 0.42
C LEU A 63 -3.84 11.48 1.54
N ASP A 64 -5.16 11.27 1.48
CA ASP A 64 -6.05 11.72 2.54
C ASP A 64 -5.85 10.91 3.83
N ILE A 65 -5.72 9.59 3.72
CA ILE A 65 -5.43 8.71 4.85
C ILE A 65 -4.13 9.15 5.54
N LEU A 66 -3.05 9.35 4.81
CA LEU A 66 -1.78 9.80 5.36
C LEU A 66 -1.89 11.18 6.04
N ARG A 67 -2.63 12.11 5.42
CA ARG A 67 -2.89 13.43 6.04
C ARG A 67 -3.62 13.31 7.37
N ARG A 68 -4.65 12.44 7.44
CA ARG A 68 -5.38 12.16 8.68
C ARG A 68 -4.51 11.46 9.73
N CYS A 69 -3.49 10.71 9.33
CA CYS A 69 -2.48 10.18 10.24
C CYS A 69 -1.45 11.22 10.69
N GLY A 70 -1.49 12.46 10.21
CA GLY A 70 -0.54 13.51 10.57
C GLY A 70 0.68 13.62 9.66
N ALA A 71 0.72 12.87 8.54
CA ALA A 71 1.82 12.96 7.59
C ALA A 71 1.94 14.37 6.97
N LYS A 72 3.18 14.80 6.77
CA LYS A 72 3.52 16.05 6.10
C LYS A 72 4.01 15.77 4.69
N PHE A 73 3.33 16.33 3.71
CA PHE A 73 3.76 16.28 2.33
C PHE A 73 3.23 17.50 1.55
N THR A 74 3.98 17.89 0.54
CA THR A 74 3.70 19.08 -0.27
C THR A 74 3.73 18.73 -1.75
N PRO A 75 2.65 19.01 -2.51
CA PRO A 75 2.69 18.98 -3.96
C PRO A 75 3.64 20.06 -4.49
N THR A 76 4.52 19.68 -5.40
CA THR A 76 5.48 20.56 -6.07
C THR A 76 5.49 20.28 -7.56
N ALA A 77 6.19 21.12 -8.34
CA ALA A 77 6.40 20.84 -9.76
C ALA A 77 7.19 19.55 -10.04
N ALA A 78 7.97 19.06 -9.06
CA ALA A 78 8.71 17.82 -9.15
C ALA A 78 7.91 16.58 -8.74
N GLY A 79 6.73 16.76 -8.10
CA GLY A 79 5.92 15.69 -7.55
C GLY A 79 5.48 15.98 -6.11
N ILE A 80 5.05 14.95 -5.40
CA ILE A 80 4.62 15.04 -3.99
C ILE A 80 5.82 14.72 -3.11
N VAL A 81 6.31 15.72 -2.37
CA VAL A 81 7.48 15.61 -1.48
C VAL A 81 7.01 15.31 -0.08
N PHE A 82 7.52 14.21 0.51
CA PHE A 82 7.22 13.80 1.88
C PHE A 82 8.31 14.24 2.84
N GLU A 83 7.87 14.71 4.01
CA GLU A 83 8.71 15.05 5.16
C GLU A 83 8.37 14.12 6.32
N GLN A 84 9.38 13.75 7.11
CA GLN A 84 9.15 12.96 8.32
C GLN A 84 8.27 13.73 9.30
N ALA A 85 7.27 13.05 9.86
CA ALA A 85 6.40 13.59 10.90
C ALA A 85 5.98 12.50 11.90
N PRO A 86 5.65 12.85 13.14
CA PRO A 86 4.97 11.94 14.04
C PRO A 86 3.61 11.54 13.47
N LEU A 87 3.38 10.24 13.38
CA LEU A 87 2.13 9.70 12.84
C LEU A 87 1.29 9.11 13.96
N HIS A 88 -0.04 9.25 13.84
CA HIS A 88 -0.99 8.68 14.78
C HIS A 88 -2.04 7.84 14.08
N GLY A 89 -2.60 6.87 14.82
CA GLY A 89 -3.65 5.99 14.32
C GLY A 89 -4.93 6.74 13.96
N THR A 90 -5.69 6.19 13.03
CA THR A 90 -6.94 6.76 12.54
C THR A 90 -7.92 5.67 12.10
N ASP A 91 -9.19 6.02 11.92
CA ASP A 91 -10.18 5.16 11.26
C ASP A 91 -10.02 5.26 9.74
N ILE A 92 -10.00 4.10 9.05
CA ILE A 92 -9.82 3.99 7.61
C ILE A 92 -10.95 3.15 7.03
N ASP A 93 -11.57 3.63 5.96
CA ASP A 93 -12.55 2.88 5.18
C ASP A 93 -11.89 2.35 3.90
N LEU A 94 -11.93 1.03 3.70
CA LEU A 94 -11.34 0.35 2.53
C LEU A 94 -12.35 0.00 1.44
N ALA A 95 -13.60 0.39 1.56
CA ALA A 95 -14.65 0.01 0.61
C ALA A 95 -14.24 0.28 -0.86
N ASP A 96 -13.65 1.44 -1.13
CA ASP A 96 -13.30 1.88 -2.48
C ASP A 96 -11.80 1.79 -2.81
N CYS A 97 -10.95 1.42 -1.84
CA CYS A 97 -9.49 1.33 -2.00
C CYS A 97 -8.89 0.07 -1.34
N PRO A 98 -9.43 -1.14 -1.62
CA PRO A 98 -9.02 -2.36 -0.93
C PRO A 98 -7.53 -2.70 -1.12
N ASP A 99 -6.96 -2.28 -2.23
CA ASP A 99 -5.57 -2.60 -2.56
C ASP A 99 -4.54 -1.86 -1.67
N LEU A 100 -4.97 -0.85 -0.94
CA LEU A 100 -4.16 -0.18 0.08
C LEU A 100 -4.05 -0.99 1.39
N GLY A 101 -4.93 -1.97 1.63
CA GLY A 101 -5.04 -2.69 2.90
C GLY A 101 -3.71 -3.16 3.48
N PRO A 102 -2.90 -3.96 2.76
CA PRO A 102 -1.66 -4.50 3.29
C PRO A 102 -0.66 -3.42 3.76
N VAL A 103 -0.43 -2.39 2.97
CA VAL A 103 0.52 -1.32 3.35
C VAL A 103 -0.04 -0.43 4.47
N LEU A 104 -1.38 -0.28 4.56
CA LEU A 104 -2.02 0.44 5.66
C LEU A 104 -1.96 -0.33 6.98
N MET A 105 -1.91 -1.66 6.95
CA MET A 105 -1.64 -2.46 8.15
C MET A 105 -0.22 -2.20 8.67
N VAL A 106 0.75 -2.07 7.78
CA VAL A 106 2.12 -1.66 8.15
C VAL A 106 2.13 -0.23 8.70
N LEU A 107 1.47 0.72 8.05
CA LEU A 107 1.34 2.10 8.54
C LEU A 107 0.78 2.12 9.96
N GLY A 108 -0.28 1.36 10.24
CA GLY A 108 -0.90 1.29 11.57
C GLY A 108 0.06 0.85 12.66
N LEU A 109 0.98 -0.10 12.39
CA LEU A 109 2.01 -0.51 13.34
C LEU A 109 3.06 0.59 13.62
N LEU A 110 3.29 1.47 12.63
CA LEU A 110 4.28 2.54 12.70
C LEU A 110 3.70 3.86 13.26
N CYS A 111 2.39 3.95 13.42
CA CYS A 111 1.68 5.08 14.03
C CYS A 111 1.66 4.96 15.57
N GLU A 112 1.46 6.08 16.25
CA GLU A 112 1.10 6.07 17.69
C GLU A 112 -0.41 5.81 17.86
N GLY A 113 -0.79 5.06 18.90
CA GLY A 113 -2.19 4.78 19.22
C GLY A 113 -2.78 3.65 18.39
N THR A 114 -4.06 3.74 18.07
CA THR A 114 -4.81 2.66 17.40
C THR A 114 -5.27 3.09 16.02
N THR A 115 -5.04 2.23 15.03
CA THR A 115 -5.64 2.33 13.68
C THR A 115 -6.73 1.28 13.54
N VAL A 116 -7.88 1.69 13.03
CA VAL A 116 -9.00 0.79 12.71
C VAL A 116 -9.28 0.86 11.22
N ILE A 117 -9.19 -0.29 10.55
CA ILE A 117 -9.49 -0.41 9.11
C ILE A 117 -10.81 -1.16 8.98
N ARG A 118 -11.78 -0.55 8.30
CA ARG A 118 -13.14 -1.08 8.09
C ARG A 118 -13.37 -1.46 6.64
N ASN A 119 -14.41 -2.25 6.39
CA ASN A 119 -14.85 -2.69 5.06
C ASN A 119 -13.73 -3.42 4.29
N ALA A 120 -12.94 -4.21 5.02
CA ALA A 120 -11.78 -4.92 4.50
C ALA A 120 -12.10 -6.33 3.97
N GLU A 121 -13.36 -6.77 3.94
CA GLU A 121 -13.75 -8.14 3.56
C GLU A 121 -13.23 -8.55 2.19
N ARG A 122 -13.16 -7.60 1.25
CA ARG A 122 -12.64 -7.87 -0.10
C ARG A 122 -11.17 -8.30 -0.13
N LEU A 123 -10.40 -8.03 0.92
CA LEU A 123 -9.02 -8.49 1.04
C LEU A 123 -8.90 -10.01 1.16
N ARG A 124 -9.94 -10.69 1.65
CA ARG A 124 -9.95 -12.14 1.84
C ARG A 124 -10.06 -12.94 0.54
N ILE A 125 -10.49 -12.29 -0.54
CA ILE A 125 -10.73 -12.92 -1.86
C ILE A 125 -9.83 -12.34 -2.95
N LYS A 126 -8.63 -11.89 -2.58
CA LYS A 126 -7.60 -11.41 -3.50
C LYS A 126 -6.66 -12.56 -3.92
N GLU A 127 -5.41 -12.27 -4.30
CA GLU A 127 -4.39 -13.28 -4.65
C GLU A 127 -4.08 -14.21 -3.47
N SER A 128 -4.23 -13.71 -2.25
CA SER A 128 -4.22 -14.44 -0.99
C SER A 128 -5.37 -13.93 -0.11
N ASP A 129 -5.68 -14.57 1.02
CA ASP A 129 -6.37 -13.88 2.11
C ASP A 129 -5.37 -12.88 2.71
N ARG A 130 -5.41 -11.65 2.20
CA ARG A 130 -4.45 -10.58 2.59
C ARG A 130 -4.57 -10.21 4.06
N ILE A 131 -5.74 -10.38 4.68
CA ILE A 131 -5.89 -10.11 6.11
C ILE A 131 -5.12 -11.16 6.91
N GLU A 132 -5.37 -12.44 6.64
CA GLU A 132 -4.71 -13.54 7.34
C GLU A 132 -3.20 -13.53 7.11
N ALA A 133 -2.78 -13.36 5.84
CA ALA A 133 -1.37 -13.29 5.46
C ALA A 133 -0.64 -12.17 6.22
N MET A 134 -1.16 -10.95 6.18
CA MET A 134 -0.52 -9.82 6.86
C MET A 134 -0.56 -9.96 8.38
N GLU A 135 -1.66 -10.45 8.98
CA GLU A 135 -1.71 -10.70 10.41
C GLU A 135 -0.64 -11.71 10.85
N MET A 136 -0.51 -12.80 10.11
CA MET A 136 0.47 -13.84 10.40
C MET A 136 1.90 -13.29 10.37
N GLU A 137 2.25 -12.62 9.28
CA GLU A 137 3.63 -12.17 9.06
C GLU A 137 4.01 -10.97 9.95
N LEU A 138 3.09 -10.02 10.16
CA LEU A 138 3.34 -8.88 11.02
C LEU A 138 3.47 -9.27 12.50
N ARG A 139 2.72 -10.26 12.98
CA ARG A 139 2.86 -10.79 14.34
C ARG A 139 4.23 -11.43 14.59
N LYS A 140 4.84 -12.09 13.60
CA LYS A 140 6.22 -12.60 13.70
C LYS A 140 7.24 -11.49 13.94
N CYS A 141 6.93 -10.28 13.48
CA CYS A 141 7.74 -9.07 13.69
C CYS A 141 7.38 -8.30 14.97
N GLY A 142 6.54 -8.85 15.84
CA GLY A 142 6.09 -8.17 17.07
C GLY A 142 4.88 -7.26 16.88
N GLY A 143 4.23 -7.29 15.72
CA GLY A 143 3.02 -6.51 15.44
C GLY A 143 1.84 -6.92 16.30
N VAL A 144 1.10 -5.93 16.80
CA VAL A 144 -0.11 -6.11 17.61
C VAL A 144 -1.32 -5.72 16.79
N LEU A 145 -2.00 -6.73 16.25
CA LEU A 145 -3.17 -6.52 15.39
C LEU A 145 -4.14 -7.72 15.49
N SER A 146 -5.41 -7.45 15.21
CA SER A 146 -6.47 -8.46 15.14
C SER A 146 -7.52 -8.06 14.13
N SER A 147 -8.20 -9.06 13.54
CA SER A 147 -9.33 -8.84 12.65
C SER A 147 -10.58 -9.57 13.14
N GLU A 148 -11.73 -8.94 12.94
CA GLU A 148 -13.06 -9.52 13.15
C GLU A 148 -13.96 -9.11 11.98
N GLY A 149 -14.45 -10.10 11.23
CA GLY A 149 -15.16 -9.83 9.97
C GLY A 149 -14.30 -9.04 8.99
N GLY A 150 -14.77 -7.86 8.59
CA GLY A 150 -14.05 -6.91 7.73
C GLY A 150 -13.41 -5.75 8.49
N THR A 151 -13.29 -5.84 9.82
CA THR A 151 -12.63 -4.81 10.63
C THR A 151 -11.28 -5.32 11.12
N ILE A 152 -10.23 -4.52 10.91
CA ILE A 152 -8.88 -4.80 11.38
C ILE A 152 -8.50 -3.72 12.39
N THR A 153 -8.08 -4.14 13.59
CA THR A 153 -7.61 -3.24 14.64
C THR A 153 -6.11 -3.43 14.84
N ILE A 154 -5.36 -2.34 14.81
CA ILE A 154 -3.90 -2.34 14.85
C ILE A 154 -3.46 -1.39 15.95
N THR A 155 -2.62 -1.88 16.86
CA THR A 155 -2.00 -1.04 17.89
C THR A 155 -0.60 -0.66 17.45
N GLY A 156 -0.31 0.61 17.43
CA GLY A 156 1.02 1.12 17.09
C GLY A 156 2.09 0.61 18.05
N CYS A 157 3.17 0.08 17.48
CA CYS A 157 4.23 -0.59 18.24
C CYS A 157 5.62 -0.43 17.60
N ALA A 158 5.87 0.67 16.86
CA ALA A 158 7.11 0.87 16.11
C ALA A 158 8.38 0.57 16.93
N GLY A 159 8.42 0.98 18.20
CA GLY A 159 9.58 0.74 19.08
C GLY A 159 9.74 -0.71 19.57
N ALA A 160 8.74 -1.57 19.36
CA ALA A 160 8.75 -2.99 19.76
C ALA A 160 8.92 -3.95 18.57
N LEU A 161 8.90 -3.42 17.33
CA LEU A 161 9.09 -4.23 16.13
C LEU A 161 10.52 -4.80 16.08
N HIS A 162 10.64 -6.05 15.63
CA HIS A 162 11.92 -6.77 15.57
C HIS A 162 11.96 -7.68 14.35
N ALA A 163 13.17 -8.07 13.95
CA ALA A 163 13.35 -9.10 12.94
C ALA A 163 12.89 -10.46 13.49
N PRO A 164 12.10 -11.24 12.74
CA PRO A 164 11.69 -12.57 13.16
C PRO A 164 12.87 -13.54 13.13
N GLY A 165 12.75 -14.65 13.89
CA GLY A 165 13.72 -15.74 13.86
C GLY A 165 13.56 -16.70 12.68
N GLU A 166 12.65 -16.39 11.75
CA GLU A 166 12.28 -17.23 10.62
C GLU A 166 12.07 -16.40 9.35
N VAL A 167 11.96 -17.07 8.20
CA VAL A 167 11.63 -16.44 6.92
C VAL A 167 10.15 -16.09 6.90
N LEU A 168 9.83 -14.87 6.51
CA LEU A 168 8.46 -14.43 6.26
C LEU A 168 7.97 -14.96 4.92
N SER A 169 6.70 -15.32 4.83
CA SER A 169 6.09 -15.72 3.55
C SER A 169 5.55 -14.49 2.81
N GLY A 170 5.82 -14.42 1.52
CA GLY A 170 5.17 -13.48 0.61
C GLY A 170 3.76 -13.91 0.22
N HIS A 171 3.32 -15.13 0.59
CA HIS A 171 2.03 -15.71 0.24
C HIS A 171 1.74 -15.67 -1.28
N ASN A 172 2.80 -15.68 -2.09
CA ASN A 172 2.73 -15.48 -3.53
C ASN A 172 1.87 -14.24 -3.93
N ASP A 173 1.85 -13.22 -3.07
CA ASP A 173 1.10 -11.97 -3.26
C ASP A 173 2.06 -10.78 -3.24
N HIS A 174 2.09 -10.05 -4.37
CA HIS A 174 2.97 -8.90 -4.55
C HIS A 174 2.75 -7.81 -3.50
N ARG A 175 1.50 -7.60 -3.03
CA ARG A 175 1.20 -6.56 -2.03
C ARG A 175 1.65 -6.96 -0.63
N VAL A 176 1.62 -8.25 -0.30
CA VAL A 176 2.20 -8.77 0.94
C VAL A 176 3.71 -8.55 0.92
N VAL A 177 4.40 -8.99 -0.13
CA VAL A 177 5.86 -8.82 -0.28
C VAL A 177 6.26 -7.33 -0.19
N MET A 178 5.59 -6.46 -0.97
CA MET A 178 5.92 -5.03 -0.96
C MET A 178 5.65 -4.36 0.39
N SER A 179 4.59 -4.76 1.10
CA SER A 179 4.28 -4.25 2.44
C SER A 179 5.32 -4.66 3.47
N LEU A 180 5.77 -5.92 3.45
CA LEU A 180 6.84 -6.41 4.32
C LEU A 180 8.18 -5.71 4.03
N ALA A 181 8.47 -5.40 2.76
CA ALA A 181 9.65 -4.62 2.39
C ALA A 181 9.56 -3.18 2.91
N VAL A 182 8.38 -2.54 2.87
CA VAL A 182 8.16 -1.22 3.47
C VAL A 182 8.35 -1.27 4.98
N LEU A 183 7.83 -2.32 5.66
CA LEU A 183 8.07 -2.52 7.09
C LEU A 183 9.57 -2.63 7.40
N ALA A 184 10.30 -3.44 6.62
CA ALA A 184 11.75 -3.60 6.79
C ALA A 184 12.47 -2.25 6.75
N LEU A 185 12.19 -1.45 5.72
CA LEU A 185 12.81 -0.14 5.52
C LEU A 185 12.42 0.85 6.62
N ALA A 186 11.11 0.98 6.91
CA ALA A 186 10.60 1.96 7.84
C ALA A 186 11.02 1.68 9.30
N ALA A 187 11.16 0.39 9.67
CA ALA A 187 11.59 -0.01 11.02
C ALA A 187 13.09 -0.31 11.11
N GLY A 188 13.85 -0.18 10.02
CA GLY A 188 15.29 -0.50 10.00
C GLY A 188 15.62 -1.97 10.28
N LEU A 189 14.73 -2.87 9.84
CA LEU A 189 14.83 -4.31 10.09
C LEU A 189 15.41 -5.05 8.86
N LYS A 190 16.10 -6.16 9.12
CA LYS A 190 16.47 -7.13 8.08
C LYS A 190 15.45 -8.25 8.08
N LEU A 191 14.60 -8.29 7.07
CA LEU A 191 13.51 -9.26 6.94
C LEU A 191 13.80 -10.20 5.77
N PRO A 192 14.05 -11.51 6.01
CA PRO A 192 14.07 -12.50 4.95
C PRO A 192 12.62 -12.77 4.50
N ILE A 193 12.34 -12.57 3.21
CA ILE A 193 10.99 -12.71 2.63
C ILE A 193 11.07 -13.73 1.50
N ALA A 194 10.35 -14.83 1.63
CA ALA A 194 10.18 -15.83 0.57
C ALA A 194 9.16 -15.35 -0.48
N GLU A 195 9.18 -16.00 -1.65
CA GLU A 195 8.25 -15.70 -2.77
C GLU A 195 8.34 -14.24 -3.22
N ALA A 196 9.51 -13.61 -3.05
CA ALA A 196 9.75 -12.22 -3.34
C ALA A 196 9.53 -11.86 -4.83
N GLU A 197 9.66 -12.84 -5.72
CA GLU A 197 9.37 -12.74 -7.15
C GLU A 197 7.89 -12.40 -7.45
N ALA A 198 6.98 -12.59 -6.50
CA ALA A 198 5.57 -12.22 -6.64
C ALA A 198 5.37 -10.74 -7.01
N VAL A 199 6.33 -9.86 -6.69
CA VAL A 199 6.28 -8.45 -7.10
C VAL A 199 6.20 -8.27 -8.62
N THR A 200 6.68 -9.25 -9.40
CA THR A 200 6.63 -9.20 -10.87
C THR A 200 5.22 -9.17 -11.42
N LYS A 201 4.21 -9.56 -10.63
CA LYS A 201 2.80 -9.53 -11.03
C LYS A 201 2.27 -8.11 -11.25
N SER A 202 2.85 -7.11 -10.59
CA SER A 202 2.39 -5.72 -10.69
C SER A 202 3.52 -4.70 -10.80
N TRP A 203 4.67 -4.93 -10.16
CA TRP A 203 5.82 -4.03 -10.18
C TRP A 203 7.13 -4.79 -10.33
N PRO A 204 7.47 -5.26 -11.55
CA PRO A 204 8.66 -6.11 -11.79
C PRO A 204 9.97 -5.52 -11.28
N ASN A 205 10.09 -4.19 -11.28
CA ASN A 205 11.29 -3.48 -10.86
C ASN A 205 11.22 -2.96 -9.41
N PHE A 206 10.29 -3.43 -8.59
CA PHE A 206 10.06 -2.93 -7.23
C PHE A 206 11.35 -2.87 -6.40
N PHE A 207 12.08 -3.96 -6.27
CA PHE A 207 13.31 -4.00 -5.48
C PHE A 207 14.41 -3.07 -6.01
N THR A 208 14.44 -2.82 -7.31
CA THR A 208 15.36 -1.84 -7.89
C THR A 208 14.89 -0.41 -7.58
N ALA A 209 13.58 -0.16 -7.64
CA ALA A 209 12.99 1.15 -7.40
C ALA A 209 13.14 1.63 -5.95
N ILE A 210 13.19 0.72 -4.97
CA ILE A 210 13.35 1.08 -3.55
C ILE A 210 14.82 1.26 -3.11
N LYS A 211 15.81 0.83 -3.90
CA LYS A 211 17.24 1.02 -3.57
C LYS A 211 17.62 2.48 -3.34
N PRO A 212 17.20 3.44 -4.16
CA PRO A 212 17.47 4.86 -3.91
C PRO A 212 16.84 5.39 -2.60
N LEU A 213 15.85 4.68 -2.06
CA LEU A 213 15.20 4.99 -0.78
C LEU A 213 15.92 4.37 0.42
N GLY A 214 17.10 3.77 0.21
CA GLY A 214 17.92 3.19 1.27
C GLY A 214 17.77 1.67 1.45
N ALA A 215 17.07 0.98 0.53
CA ALA A 215 16.93 -0.47 0.60
C ALA A 215 18.23 -1.19 0.24
N GLU A 216 18.70 -2.07 1.13
CA GLU A 216 19.70 -3.08 0.83
C GLU A 216 18.96 -4.39 0.51
N VAL A 217 18.99 -4.81 -0.75
CA VAL A 217 18.30 -6.01 -1.22
C VAL A 217 19.32 -7.05 -1.62
N GLN A 218 19.23 -8.24 -1.03
CA GLN A 218 20.07 -9.38 -1.32
C GLN A 218 19.18 -10.58 -1.69
N ASP A 219 19.55 -11.27 -2.75
CA ASP A 219 19.00 -12.58 -3.05
C ASP A 219 19.83 -13.63 -2.27
N VAL A 220 19.15 -14.42 -1.46
CA VAL A 220 19.80 -15.42 -0.58
C VAL A 220 19.61 -16.86 -1.06
N GLY A 221 18.98 -17.05 -2.24
CA GLY A 221 18.84 -18.36 -2.90
C GLY A 221 17.58 -19.11 -2.48
#